data_abf169f46058b60bc0e2ef192003a237
#
_entry.id   abf169f46058b60bc0e2ef192003a237
#
_cell.length_a   1.000
_cell.length_b   1.000
_cell.length_c   1.000
_cell.angle_alpha   90.00
_cell.angle_beta   90.00
_cell.angle_gamma   90.00
#
_symmetry.space_group_name_H-M   'P 1'
#
loop_
_entity.id
_entity.type
_entity.pdbx_description
1 polymer ?
#
loop_
_entity_poly.entity_id
_entity_poly.type
_entity_poly.pdbx_seq_one_letter_code
_entity_poly.pdbx_strand_id
1 'polypeptide(L)' 'MATDFSRTLSLLRQENGVSQRKAAAALGVSQALLSHYENGIREPGLAFVSRVCDYYRVSADFLLG' A
#
# COMPACT_ATOMS: atom_id res chain seq x y z
N MET A 1 5.99 -12.58 7.52
CA MET A 1 7.17 -11.91 6.95
C MET A 1 6.72 -10.93 5.88
N ALA A 2 7.27 -9.71 5.92
CA ALA A 2 6.90 -8.70 4.93
C ALA A 2 7.42 -9.08 3.54
N THR A 3 6.58 -8.89 2.52
CA THR A 3 6.97 -9.11 1.11
C THR A 3 7.55 -7.81 0.57
N ASP A 4 8.12 -7.86 -0.64
CA ASP A 4 8.61 -6.66 -1.29
C ASP A 4 7.49 -5.64 -1.50
N PHE A 5 6.30 -6.13 -1.86
CA PHE A 5 5.12 -5.27 -1.99
C PHE A 5 4.80 -4.56 -0.67
N SER A 6 4.71 -5.32 0.42
CA SER A 6 4.32 -4.74 1.71
C SER A 6 5.34 -3.72 2.20
N ARG A 7 6.62 -4.01 2.02
CA ARG A 7 7.69 -3.09 2.41
C ARG A 7 7.64 -1.81 1.58
N THR A 8 7.49 -1.95 0.27
CA THR A 8 7.42 -0.80 -0.64
C THR A 8 6.19 0.06 -0.33
N LEU A 9 5.05 -0.58 -0.07
CA LEU A 9 3.82 0.13 0.28
C LEU A 9 4.02 0.99 1.53
N SER A 10 4.60 0.42 2.57
CA SER A 10 4.86 1.14 3.81
C SER A 10 5.83 2.29 3.60
N LEU A 11 6.90 2.07 2.84
CA LEU A 11 7.90 3.10 2.55
C LEU A 11 7.31 4.25 1.74
N LEU A 12 6.49 3.95 0.74
CA LEU A 12 5.84 4.99 -0.07
C LEU A 12 4.98 5.89 0.81
N ARG A 13 4.23 5.28 1.72
CA ARG A 13 3.38 6.05 2.62
C ARG A 13 4.21 6.97 3.50
N GLN A 14 5.29 6.45 4.06
CA GLN A 14 6.18 7.21 4.94
C GLN A 14 6.88 8.33 4.20
N GLU A 15 7.38 8.04 2.99
CA GLU A 15 8.07 9.04 2.17
C GLU A 15 7.16 10.18 1.76
N ASN A 16 5.87 9.90 1.59
CA ASN A 16 4.89 10.92 1.24
C ASN A 16 4.31 11.63 2.46
N GLY A 17 4.75 11.27 3.66
CA GLY A 17 4.32 11.92 4.89
C GLY A 17 2.84 11.70 5.20
N VAL A 18 2.28 10.59 4.75
CA VAL A 18 0.85 10.29 4.91
C VAL A 18 0.64 9.32 6.04
N SER A 19 -0.31 9.61 6.94
CA SER A 19 -0.65 8.69 8.02
C SER A 19 -1.32 7.44 7.44
N GLN A 20 -1.24 6.33 8.18
CA GLN A 20 -1.90 5.10 7.77
C GLN A 20 -3.42 5.30 7.62
N ARG A 21 -4.02 6.06 8.54
CA ARG A 21 -5.45 6.37 8.49
C ARG A 21 -5.81 7.13 7.22
N LYS A 22 -5.05 8.16 6.89
CA LYS A 22 -5.32 8.98 5.71
C LYS A 22 -5.14 8.17 4.44
N ALA A 23 -4.06 7.40 4.35
CA ALA A 23 -3.81 6.57 3.18
C ALA A 23 -4.91 5.52 3.00
N ALA A 24 -5.36 4.89 4.09
CA ALA A 24 -6.43 3.90 4.01
C ALA A 24 -7.72 4.52 3.46
N ALA A 25 -8.07 5.72 3.94
CA ALA A 25 -9.26 6.42 3.43
C ALA A 25 -9.13 6.72 1.94
N ALA A 26 -7.97 7.19 1.50
CA ALA A 26 -7.73 7.50 0.09
C ALA A 26 -7.76 6.24 -0.78
N LEU A 27 -7.29 5.11 -0.24
CA LEU A 27 -7.23 3.85 -0.98
C LEU A 27 -8.53 3.04 -0.88
N GLY A 28 -9.50 3.52 -0.11
CA GLY A 28 -10.81 2.88 0.00
C GLY A 28 -10.83 1.61 0.83
N VAL A 29 -9.93 1.50 1.81
CA VAL A 29 -9.87 0.35 2.71
C VAL A 29 -9.86 0.83 4.16
N SER A 30 -10.10 -0.10 5.09
CA SER A 30 -9.98 0.23 6.51
C SER A 30 -8.52 0.38 6.90
N GLN A 31 -8.25 1.11 7.96
CA GLN A 31 -6.89 1.23 8.47
C GLN A 31 -6.32 -0.13 8.87
N ALA A 32 -7.15 -0.99 9.46
CA ALA A 32 -6.72 -2.33 9.86
C ALA A 32 -6.29 -3.14 8.64
N LEU A 33 -7.04 -3.06 7.53
CA LEU A 33 -6.70 -3.79 6.32
C LEU A 33 -5.41 -3.26 5.70
N LEU A 34 -5.24 -1.94 5.66
CA LEU A 34 -4.00 -1.36 5.17
C LEU A 34 -2.81 -1.82 6.01
N SER A 35 -2.98 -1.86 7.33
CA SER A 35 -1.95 -2.36 8.23
C SER A 35 -1.57 -3.80 7.89
N HIS A 36 -2.56 -4.65 7.62
CA HIS A 36 -2.30 -6.03 7.23
C HIS A 36 -1.51 -6.12 5.93
N TYR A 37 -1.83 -5.27 4.95
CA TYR A 37 -1.07 -5.23 3.70
C TYR A 37 0.36 -4.75 3.92
N GLU A 38 0.55 -3.74 4.75
CA GLU A 38 1.88 -3.19 5.02
C GLU A 38 2.75 -4.14 5.83
N ASN A 39 2.14 -5.04 6.58
CA ASN A 39 2.86 -6.01 7.39
C ASN A 39 2.99 -7.39 6.73
N GLY A 40 2.48 -7.52 5.51
CA GLY A 40 2.57 -8.78 4.77
C GLY A 40 1.67 -9.88 5.28
N ILE A 41 0.66 -9.54 6.09
CA ILE A 41 -0.28 -10.52 6.65
C ILE A 41 -1.29 -10.97 5.60
N ARG A 42 -1.67 -10.07 4.69
CA ARG A 42 -2.62 -10.36 3.62
C ARG A 42 -2.08 -9.87 2.29
N GLU A 43 -2.41 -10.57 1.21
CA GLU A 43 -2.07 -10.16 -0.13
C GLU A 43 -3.23 -9.41 -0.75
N PRO A 44 -2.99 -8.21 -1.33
CA PRO A 44 -4.05 -7.45 -1.97
C PRO A 44 -4.37 -8.01 -3.36
N GLY A 45 -5.60 -7.73 -3.81
CA GLY A 45 -5.97 -8.01 -5.18
C GLY A 45 -5.48 -6.93 -6.14
N LEU A 46 -5.66 -7.17 -7.43
CA LEU A 46 -5.22 -6.23 -8.48
C LEU A 46 -5.89 -4.87 -8.37
N ALA A 47 -7.15 -4.83 -7.94
CA ALA A 47 -7.87 -3.56 -7.79
C ALA A 47 -7.18 -2.65 -6.78
N PHE A 48 -6.73 -3.21 -5.67
CA PHE A 48 -6.03 -2.43 -4.64
C PHE A 48 -4.66 -1.97 -5.16
N VAL A 49 -3.93 -2.87 -5.81
CA VAL A 49 -2.62 -2.52 -6.39
C VAL A 49 -2.76 -1.36 -7.37
N SER A 50 -3.80 -1.39 -8.21
CA SER A 50 -4.06 -0.32 -9.16
C SER A 50 -4.30 1.02 -8.47
N ARG A 51 -5.08 1.01 -7.38
CA ARG A 51 -5.33 2.23 -6.60
C ARG A 51 -4.07 2.78 -5.98
N VAL A 52 -3.20 1.91 -5.49
CA VAL A 52 -1.91 2.31 -4.91
C VAL A 52 -1.05 2.98 -5.97
N CYS A 53 -0.97 2.38 -7.15
CA CYS A 53 -0.21 2.95 -8.26
C CYS A 53 -0.71 4.34 -8.62
N ASP A 54 -2.02 4.52 -8.70
CA ASP A 54 -2.62 5.82 -9.02
C ASP A 54 -2.37 6.84 -7.91
N TYR A 55 -2.55 6.42 -6.66
CA TYR A 55 -2.45 7.32 -5.52
C TYR A 55 -1.02 7.85 -5.33
N TYR A 56 -0.05 6.96 -5.41
CA TYR A 56 1.36 7.33 -5.22
C TYR A 56 2.09 7.64 -6.53
N ARG A 57 1.42 7.47 -7.68
CA ARG A 57 1.97 7.74 -9.02
C ARG A 57 3.23 6.91 -9.28
N VAL A 58 3.12 5.61 -9.05
CA VAL A 58 4.18 4.66 -9.32
C VAL A 58 3.67 3.55 -10.22
N SER A 59 4.57 2.85 -10.89
CA SER A 59 4.19 1.73 -11.75
C SER A 59 3.96 0.47 -10.92
N ALA A 60 3.19 -0.47 -11.46
CA ALA A 60 3.01 -1.76 -10.83
C ALA A 60 4.33 -2.52 -10.74
N ASP A 61 5.18 -2.39 -11.75
CA ASP A 61 6.50 -3.03 -11.75
C ASP A 61 7.33 -2.55 -10.57
N PHE A 62 7.33 -1.25 -10.32
CA PHE A 62 8.04 -0.68 -9.18
C PHE A 62 7.48 -1.22 -7.85
N LEU A 63 6.15 -1.24 -7.74
CA LEU A 63 5.47 -1.62 -6.51
C LEU A 63 5.64 -3.11 -6.19
N LEU A 64 5.58 -3.94 -7.21
CA LEU A 64 5.63 -5.40 -7.02
C LEU A 64 7.05 -5.97 -7.01
N GLY A 65 8.02 -5.14 -7.26
CA GLY A 65 9.41 -5.53 -7.25
C GLY A 65 9.91 -6.10 -8.52
#